data_c41ef6d23cd74f3fad32d629889f4434
#
_entry.id   c41ef6d23cd74f3fad32d629889f4434
#
_cell.length_a   1.000
_cell.length_b   1.000
_cell.length_c   1.000
_cell.angle_alpha   90.00
_cell.angle_beta   90.00
_cell.angle_gamma   90.00
#
_symmetry.space_group_name_H-M   'P 1'
#
loop_
_entity.id
_entity.type
_entity.pdbx_description
1 polymer ?
#
loop_
_entity_poly.entity_id
_entity_poly.type
_entity_poly.pdbx_seq_one_letter_code
_entity_poly.pdbx_strand_id
1 'polypeptide(L)'
;GSTLSMQLVKNVFLSRNKTIARKLEEMLIVWLIESDHLTSKERMFEVYLNIAEWGPMIYGAAEASRYYFAKEPSQLNLAECIFMASIIPKPKQVRYCFDGLRLKPYYEDFYRVILDRLVDRGLISSEEAIGVTPESVEITGPAKEYLTATQSRSPRSSQPLDQK
;
A
#
# COMPACT_ATOMS: atom_id res chain seq x y z
N GLY A 1 11.46 -10.94 -5.22
CA GLY A 1 10.72 -9.67 -5.27
C GLY A 1 11.66 -8.51 -5.54
N SER A 2 11.14 -7.36 -5.95
CA SER A 2 11.94 -6.14 -6.11
C SER A 2 12.20 -5.50 -4.76
N THR A 3 13.45 -5.02 -4.53
CA THR A 3 13.79 -4.23 -3.35
C THR A 3 13.13 -2.84 -3.41
N LEU A 4 13.15 -2.11 -2.30
CA LEU A 4 12.67 -0.73 -2.23
C LEU A 4 13.44 0.17 -3.21
N SER A 5 14.78 0.04 -3.25
CA SER A 5 15.65 0.76 -4.18
C SER A 5 15.26 0.50 -5.65
N MET A 6 14.98 -0.76 -6.00
CA MET A 6 14.53 -1.12 -7.35
C MET A 6 13.16 -0.53 -7.69
N GLN A 7 12.24 -0.47 -6.72
CA GLN A 7 10.93 0.16 -6.92
C GLN A 7 11.07 1.67 -7.10
N LEU A 8 11.93 2.31 -6.31
CA LEU A 8 12.23 3.74 -6.41
C LEU A 8 12.78 4.08 -7.79
N VAL A 9 13.85 3.41 -8.22
CA VAL A 9 14.49 3.62 -9.53
C VAL A 9 13.49 3.42 -10.66
N LYS A 10 12.69 2.37 -10.60
CA LYS A 10 11.64 2.12 -11.59
C LYS A 10 10.63 3.27 -11.66
N ASN A 11 10.24 3.85 -10.54
CA ASN A 11 9.21 4.90 -10.50
C ASN A 11 9.76 6.27 -10.93
N VAL A 12 11.04 6.54 -10.67
CA VAL A 12 11.68 7.84 -10.95
C VAL A 12 12.27 7.92 -12.35
N PHE A 13 12.97 6.87 -12.77
CA PHE A 13 13.85 6.95 -13.95
C PHE A 13 13.37 6.16 -15.16
N LEU A 14 12.45 5.20 -15.01
CA LEU A 14 12.16 4.24 -16.06
C LEU A 14 10.73 4.31 -16.59
N SER A 15 10.60 4.08 -17.89
CA SER A 15 9.30 3.98 -18.55
C SER A 15 8.50 2.73 -18.13
N ARG A 16 7.18 2.73 -18.39
CA ARG A 16 6.29 1.61 -18.01
C ARG A 16 6.45 0.34 -18.86
N ASN A 17 7.30 0.36 -19.90
CA ASN A 17 7.49 -0.80 -20.77
C ASN A 17 8.23 -1.93 -20.05
N LYS A 18 7.67 -3.13 -20.08
CA LYS A 18 8.24 -4.32 -19.43
C LYS A 18 9.20 -5.02 -20.39
N THR A 19 10.47 -4.61 -20.42
CA THR A 19 11.53 -5.27 -21.20
C THR A 19 12.64 -5.77 -20.29
N ILE A 20 13.39 -6.76 -20.76
CA ILE A 20 14.59 -7.26 -20.04
C ILE A 20 15.64 -6.15 -19.94
N ALA A 21 15.84 -5.38 -21.01
CA ALA A 21 16.77 -4.25 -21.03
C ALA A 21 16.45 -3.24 -19.92
N ARG A 22 15.19 -2.86 -19.76
CA ARG A 22 14.75 -1.99 -18.67
C ARG A 22 15.07 -2.57 -17.28
N LYS A 23 14.98 -3.88 -17.11
CA LYS A 23 15.32 -4.50 -15.82
C LYS A 23 16.81 -4.46 -15.53
N LEU A 24 17.64 -4.55 -16.56
CA LEU A 24 19.09 -4.37 -16.43
C LEU A 24 19.45 -2.91 -16.11
N GLU A 25 18.79 -1.95 -16.77
CA GLU A 25 18.93 -0.52 -16.44
C GLU A 25 18.56 -0.23 -14.99
N GLU A 26 17.43 -0.75 -14.51
CA GLU A 26 16.99 -0.64 -13.13
C GLU A 26 18.08 -1.17 -12.16
N MET A 27 18.63 -2.35 -12.44
CA MET A 27 19.67 -2.95 -11.61
C MET A 27 20.96 -2.12 -11.63
N LEU A 28 21.36 -1.61 -12.80
CA LEU A 28 22.57 -0.81 -12.93
C LEU A 28 22.46 0.52 -12.19
N ILE A 29 21.33 1.21 -12.30
CA ILE A 29 21.10 2.47 -11.60
C ILE A 29 21.08 2.25 -10.07
N VAL A 30 20.42 1.19 -9.58
CA VAL A 30 20.45 0.82 -8.16
C VAL A 30 21.88 0.55 -7.70
N TRP A 31 22.64 -0.23 -8.49
CA TRP A 31 24.03 -0.54 -8.17
C TRP A 31 24.89 0.74 -8.08
N LEU A 32 24.76 1.66 -9.01
CA LEU A 32 25.48 2.94 -8.98
C LEU A 32 25.12 3.78 -7.74
N ILE A 33 23.82 3.90 -7.42
CA ILE A 33 23.35 4.65 -6.24
C ILE A 33 23.89 4.06 -4.94
N GLU A 34 23.90 2.73 -4.83
CA GLU A 34 24.31 2.04 -3.61
C GLU A 34 25.84 1.92 -3.50
N SER A 35 26.58 1.72 -4.62
CA SER A 35 28.03 1.58 -4.63
C SER A 35 28.76 2.88 -4.35
N ASP A 36 28.32 3.96 -4.94
CA ASP A 36 28.95 5.27 -4.80
C ASP A 36 28.44 6.05 -3.58
N HIS A 37 27.58 5.43 -2.75
CA HIS A 37 26.93 6.08 -1.60
C HIS A 37 26.35 7.47 -1.94
N LEU A 38 25.78 7.61 -3.14
CA LEU A 38 25.23 8.87 -3.62
C LEU A 38 24.09 9.42 -2.74
N THR A 39 23.44 8.52 -1.99
CA THR A 39 22.39 8.90 -1.04
C THR A 39 22.28 7.87 0.08
N SER A 40 21.76 8.30 1.24
CA SER A 40 21.49 7.40 2.35
C SER A 40 20.21 6.57 2.10
N LYS A 41 20.08 5.43 2.80
CA LYS A 41 18.87 4.60 2.76
C LYS A 41 17.65 5.35 3.28
N GLU A 42 17.83 6.20 4.29
CA GLU A 42 16.79 7.06 4.85
C GLU A 42 16.27 8.04 3.81
N ARG A 43 17.19 8.68 3.07
CA ARG A 43 16.78 9.60 1.99
C ARG A 43 16.08 8.88 0.85
N MET A 44 16.55 7.69 0.47
CA MET A 44 15.83 6.87 -0.53
C MET A 44 14.43 6.50 -0.06
N PHE A 45 14.28 6.16 1.23
CA PHE A 45 12.99 5.83 1.81
C PHE A 45 12.05 7.05 1.87
N GLU A 46 12.58 8.20 2.26
CA GLU A 46 11.84 9.47 2.25
C GLU A 46 11.31 9.79 0.85
N VAL A 47 12.16 9.72 -0.17
CA VAL A 47 11.74 9.96 -1.56
C VAL A 47 10.69 8.93 -1.97
N TYR A 48 10.90 7.65 -1.65
CA TYR A 48 9.93 6.60 -1.94
C TYR A 48 8.56 6.89 -1.35
N LEU A 49 8.49 7.27 -0.07
CA LEU A 49 7.23 7.62 0.59
C LEU A 49 6.51 8.79 -0.08
N ASN A 50 7.26 9.72 -0.68
CA ASN A 50 6.67 10.88 -1.35
C ASN A 50 6.17 10.60 -2.77
N ILE A 51 6.68 9.56 -3.45
CA ILE A 51 6.34 9.29 -4.86
C ILE A 51 5.57 7.98 -5.07
N ALA A 52 5.55 7.08 -4.08
CA ALA A 52 4.85 5.81 -4.20
C ALA A 52 3.35 6.04 -4.43
N GLU A 53 2.76 5.17 -5.27
CA GLU A 53 1.32 5.12 -5.46
C GLU A 53 0.68 4.33 -4.30
N TRP A 54 -0.33 4.91 -3.66
CA TRP A 54 -1.04 4.37 -2.50
C TRP A 54 -2.50 4.05 -2.80
N GLY A 55 -2.94 4.34 -4.00
CA GLY A 55 -4.28 4.11 -4.51
C GLY A 55 -4.37 4.63 -5.94
N PRO A 56 -5.48 4.42 -6.65
CA PRO A 56 -5.66 4.98 -8.00
C PRO A 56 -5.49 6.50 -7.97
N MET A 57 -4.42 6.99 -8.60
CA MET A 57 -4.06 8.42 -8.67
C MET A 57 -3.69 9.08 -7.32
N ILE A 58 -3.44 8.32 -6.27
CA ILE A 58 -3.01 8.80 -4.95
C ILE A 58 -1.51 8.57 -4.82
N TYR A 59 -0.72 9.64 -4.79
CA TYR A 59 0.73 9.59 -4.73
C TYR A 59 1.27 10.29 -3.49
N GLY A 60 2.21 9.63 -2.83
CA GLY A 60 2.83 10.11 -1.61
C GLY A 60 2.03 9.79 -0.35
N ALA A 61 2.77 9.52 0.73
CA ALA A 61 2.20 9.11 2.01
C ALA A 61 1.32 10.21 2.63
N ALA A 62 1.64 11.47 2.42
CA ALA A 62 0.86 12.59 2.96
C ALA A 62 -0.53 12.68 2.29
N GLU A 63 -0.59 12.57 0.96
CA GLU A 63 -1.86 12.56 0.25
C GLU A 63 -2.68 11.31 0.62
N ALA A 64 -2.04 10.15 0.70
CA ALA A 64 -2.69 8.91 1.09
C ALA A 64 -3.25 8.97 2.52
N SER A 65 -2.51 9.52 3.48
CA SER A 65 -2.96 9.72 4.85
C SER A 65 -4.23 10.58 4.92
N ARG A 66 -4.24 11.69 4.21
CA ARG A 66 -5.43 12.56 4.12
C ARG A 66 -6.60 11.88 3.41
N TYR A 67 -6.29 11.13 2.34
CA TYR A 67 -7.30 10.45 1.54
C TYR A 67 -8.01 9.33 2.30
N TYR A 68 -7.25 8.48 3.02
CA TYR A 68 -7.83 7.38 3.76
C TYR A 68 -8.36 7.79 5.13
N PHE A 69 -7.65 8.67 5.85
CA PHE A 69 -7.88 8.91 7.27
C PHE A 69 -8.21 10.36 7.64
N ALA A 70 -8.20 11.29 6.68
CA ALA A 70 -8.33 12.74 6.94
C ALA A 70 -7.32 13.27 7.96
N LYS A 71 -6.10 12.67 8.01
CA LYS A 71 -5.03 12.95 8.97
C LYS A 71 -3.73 13.32 8.27
N GLU A 72 -2.87 14.06 8.95
CA GLU A 72 -1.48 14.19 8.56
C GLU A 72 -0.71 12.89 8.89
N PRO A 73 0.39 12.55 8.17
CA PRO A 73 1.15 11.33 8.42
C PRO A 73 1.62 11.15 9.87
N SER A 74 1.96 12.25 10.54
CA SER A 74 2.39 12.25 11.96
C SER A 74 1.28 11.93 12.95
N GLN A 75 0.03 11.93 12.51
CA GLN A 75 -1.16 11.66 13.34
C GLN A 75 -1.69 10.23 13.14
N LEU A 76 -1.08 9.47 12.22
CA LEU A 76 -1.46 8.08 12.00
C LEU A 76 -1.11 7.23 13.21
N ASN A 77 -2.05 6.38 13.62
CA ASN A 77 -1.79 5.35 14.60
C ASN A 77 -1.15 4.11 13.95
N LEU A 78 -0.71 3.16 14.78
CA LEU A 78 -0.04 1.95 14.30
C LEU A 78 -0.92 1.12 13.36
N ALA A 79 -2.22 1.00 13.66
CA ALA A 79 -3.15 0.26 12.82
C ALA A 79 -3.27 0.87 11.41
N GLU A 80 -3.37 2.18 11.33
CA GLU A 80 -3.42 2.93 10.07
C GLU A 80 -2.09 2.82 9.29
N CYS A 81 -0.95 2.86 9.99
CA CYS A 81 0.37 2.65 9.38
C CYS A 81 0.51 1.24 8.77
N ILE A 82 0.05 0.20 9.49
CA ILE A 82 0.07 -1.17 8.98
C ILE A 82 -0.84 -1.30 7.76
N PHE A 83 -2.04 -0.71 7.79
CA PHE A 83 -2.91 -0.67 6.62
C PHE A 83 -2.22 0.00 5.44
N MET A 84 -1.65 1.17 5.63
CA MET A 84 -0.88 1.86 4.59
C MET A 84 0.21 0.96 4.01
N ALA A 85 1.03 0.32 4.85
CA ALA A 85 2.07 -0.60 4.40
C ALA A 85 1.49 -1.79 3.61
N SER A 86 0.32 -2.29 4.00
CA SER A 86 -0.32 -3.46 3.39
C SER A 86 -0.80 -3.23 1.95
N ILE A 87 -1.13 -2.00 1.57
CA ILE A 87 -1.64 -1.68 0.22
C ILE A 87 -0.54 -1.39 -0.80
N ILE A 88 0.68 -1.11 -0.37
CA ILE A 88 1.83 -0.80 -1.25
C ILE A 88 2.05 -1.83 -2.38
N PRO A 89 1.94 -3.15 -2.15
CA PRO A 89 2.20 -4.12 -3.22
C PRO A 89 1.21 -4.04 -4.38
N LYS A 90 -0.03 -3.61 -4.13
CA LYS A 90 -1.12 -3.52 -5.12
C LYS A 90 -2.02 -2.30 -4.90
N PRO A 91 -1.49 -1.07 -4.97
CA PRO A 91 -2.21 0.13 -4.56
C PRO A 91 -3.49 0.38 -5.39
N LYS A 92 -3.48 0.03 -6.68
CA LYS A 92 -4.66 0.18 -7.56
C LYS A 92 -5.81 -0.79 -7.23
N GLN A 93 -5.52 -1.80 -6.43
CA GLN A 93 -6.49 -2.81 -6.03
C GLN A 93 -7.03 -2.60 -4.62
N VAL A 94 -6.73 -1.46 -3.98
CA VAL A 94 -7.12 -1.18 -2.60
C VAL A 94 -8.63 -1.36 -2.34
N ARG A 95 -9.48 -0.99 -3.29
CA ARG A 95 -10.93 -1.19 -3.16
C ARG A 95 -11.33 -2.66 -3.01
N TYR A 96 -10.56 -3.59 -3.57
CA TYR A 96 -10.85 -5.01 -3.47
C TYR A 96 -10.48 -5.59 -2.10
N CYS A 97 -9.73 -4.83 -1.30
CA CYS A 97 -9.39 -5.18 0.08
C CYS A 97 -10.57 -5.05 1.01
N PHE A 98 -11.58 -4.28 0.61
CA PHE A 98 -12.72 -3.93 1.45
C PHE A 98 -13.99 -4.65 1.03
N ASP A 99 -14.81 -4.95 2.05
CA ASP A 99 -16.24 -5.21 1.93
C ASP A 99 -16.96 -4.08 2.71
N GLY A 100 -17.52 -3.13 1.97
CA GLY A 100 -17.90 -1.85 2.54
C GLY A 100 -16.70 -1.07 3.05
N LEU A 101 -16.71 -0.76 4.34
CA LEU A 101 -15.60 -0.09 5.03
C LEU A 101 -14.75 -1.05 5.88
N ARG A 102 -15.04 -2.35 5.86
CA ARG A 102 -14.29 -3.38 6.58
C ARG A 102 -13.29 -4.05 5.65
N LEU A 103 -12.14 -4.38 6.17
CA LEU A 103 -11.17 -5.22 5.47
C LEU A 103 -11.73 -6.64 5.29
N LYS A 104 -11.51 -7.22 4.13
CA LYS A 104 -11.86 -8.61 3.85
C LYS A 104 -10.95 -9.58 4.63
N PRO A 105 -11.42 -10.80 4.97
CA PRO A 105 -10.63 -11.78 5.73
C PRO A 105 -9.22 -12.01 5.18
N TYR A 106 -9.08 -12.13 3.86
CA TYR A 106 -7.75 -12.29 3.23
C TYR A 106 -6.79 -11.14 3.53
N TYR A 107 -7.31 -9.91 3.62
CA TYR A 107 -6.50 -8.74 3.94
C TYR A 107 -6.21 -8.63 5.43
N GLU A 108 -7.11 -9.11 6.26
CA GLU A 108 -6.90 -9.23 7.70
C GLU A 108 -5.73 -10.16 7.99
N ASP A 109 -5.65 -11.31 7.31
CA ASP A 109 -4.52 -12.23 7.43
C ASP A 109 -3.20 -11.55 7.05
N PHE A 110 -3.18 -10.82 5.94
CA PHE A 110 -1.99 -10.10 5.50
C PHE A 110 -1.59 -8.98 6.48
N TYR A 111 -2.56 -8.25 7.00
CA TYR A 111 -2.36 -7.24 8.04
C TYR A 111 -1.73 -7.85 9.30
N ARG A 112 -2.27 -8.98 9.77
CA ARG A 112 -1.74 -9.70 10.95
C ARG A 112 -0.30 -10.17 10.72
N VAL A 113 0.02 -10.68 9.55
CA VAL A 113 1.39 -11.06 9.19
C VAL A 113 2.36 -9.88 9.29
N ILE A 114 1.94 -8.67 8.92
CA ILE A 114 2.78 -7.47 9.08
C ILE A 114 2.97 -7.17 10.58
N LEU A 115 1.89 -7.16 11.35
CA LEU A 115 1.94 -6.89 12.79
C LEU A 115 2.86 -7.87 13.52
N ASP A 116 2.69 -9.17 13.29
CA ASP A 116 3.52 -10.21 13.88
C ASP A 116 5.00 -10.01 13.55
N ARG A 117 5.32 -9.67 12.30
CA ARG A 117 6.70 -9.39 11.89
C ARG A 117 7.30 -8.16 12.56
N LEU A 118 6.51 -7.15 12.88
CA LEU A 118 6.98 -5.97 13.61
C LEU A 118 7.36 -6.37 15.05
N VAL A 119 6.55 -7.21 15.69
CA VAL A 119 6.83 -7.76 17.03
C VAL A 119 8.05 -8.66 16.98
N ASP A 120 8.09 -9.65 16.09
CA ASP A 120 9.19 -10.62 15.95
C ASP A 120 10.56 -9.96 15.73
N ARG A 121 10.56 -8.80 15.06
CA ARG A 121 11.78 -8.02 14.82
C ARG A 121 12.11 -7.03 15.94
N GLY A 122 11.30 -6.98 16.99
CA GLY A 122 11.47 -6.04 18.08
C GLY A 122 11.31 -4.57 17.69
N LEU A 123 10.58 -4.29 16.59
CA LEU A 123 10.30 -2.93 16.14
C LEU A 123 9.17 -2.29 16.94
N ILE A 124 8.28 -3.12 17.47
CA ILE A 124 7.25 -2.78 18.44
C ILE A 124 7.24 -3.83 19.53
N SER A 125 6.80 -3.46 20.73
CA SER A 125 6.61 -4.42 21.83
C SER A 125 5.30 -5.20 21.65
N SER A 126 5.20 -6.36 22.31
CA SER A 126 3.95 -7.12 22.37
C SER A 126 2.82 -6.31 23.03
N GLU A 127 3.15 -5.43 23.96
CA GLU A 127 2.19 -4.56 24.63
C GLU A 127 1.62 -3.51 23.66
N GLU A 128 2.46 -2.89 22.82
CA GLU A 128 2.02 -1.95 21.78
C GLU A 128 1.16 -2.63 20.70
N ALA A 129 1.35 -3.93 20.47
CA ALA A 129 0.55 -4.70 19.52
C ALA A 129 -0.85 -5.06 20.07
N ILE A 130 -1.05 -4.99 21.39
CA ILE A 130 -2.35 -5.29 22.01
C ILE A 130 -3.41 -4.28 21.54
N GLY A 131 -4.50 -4.77 20.96
CA GLY A 131 -5.59 -3.94 20.46
C GLY A 131 -5.36 -3.34 19.06
N VAL A 132 -4.19 -3.60 18.46
CA VAL A 132 -3.92 -3.24 17.07
C VAL A 132 -4.47 -4.35 16.18
N THR A 133 -5.67 -4.17 15.70
CA THR A 133 -6.35 -5.17 14.88
C THR A 133 -6.80 -4.58 13.55
N PRO A 134 -7.06 -5.40 12.52
CA PRO A 134 -7.62 -4.92 11.26
C PRO A 134 -8.93 -4.14 11.43
N GLU A 135 -9.73 -4.51 12.42
CA GLU A 135 -11.01 -3.86 12.74
C GLU A 135 -10.82 -2.45 13.33
N SER A 136 -9.62 -2.16 13.88
CA SER A 136 -9.28 -0.83 14.38
C SER A 136 -8.90 0.16 13.27
N VAL A 137 -8.83 -0.30 12.02
CA VAL A 137 -8.62 0.56 10.85
C VAL A 137 -9.94 1.20 10.43
N GLU A 138 -10.11 2.47 10.75
CA GLU A 138 -11.31 3.23 10.41
C GLU A 138 -11.02 4.21 9.26
N ILE A 139 -11.66 3.99 8.12
CA ILE A 139 -11.57 4.91 6.97
C ILE A 139 -12.45 6.11 7.23
N THR A 140 -11.84 7.26 7.52
CA THR A 140 -12.53 8.51 7.86
C THR A 140 -12.41 9.58 6.79
N GLY A 141 -11.44 9.45 5.88
CA GLY A 141 -11.17 10.39 4.81
C GLY A 141 -12.07 10.22 3.57
N PRO A 142 -11.78 10.98 2.50
CA PRO A 142 -12.51 10.93 1.22
C PRO A 142 -12.63 9.55 0.60
N ALA A 143 -11.70 8.63 0.92
CA ALA A 143 -11.76 7.23 0.49
C ALA A 143 -13.06 6.54 0.89
N LYS A 144 -13.72 6.99 1.95
CA LYS A 144 -15.00 6.45 2.44
C LYS A 144 -16.06 6.47 1.35
N GLU A 145 -16.21 7.59 0.66
CA GLU A 145 -17.19 7.74 -0.43
C GLU A 145 -16.87 6.81 -1.61
N TYR A 146 -15.60 6.74 -1.97
CA TYR A 146 -15.12 5.87 -3.05
C TYR A 146 -15.37 4.38 -2.75
N LEU A 147 -15.13 3.95 -1.53
CA LEU A 147 -15.30 2.56 -1.10
C LEU A 147 -16.79 2.17 -0.99
N THR A 148 -17.65 3.09 -0.54
CA THR A 148 -19.09 2.85 -0.38
C THR A 148 -19.88 2.96 -1.70
N ALA A 149 -19.53 3.88 -2.58
CA ALA A 149 -20.19 4.08 -3.87
C ALA A 149 -20.15 2.85 -4.79
N THR A 150 -19.18 1.97 -4.57
CA THR A 150 -18.96 0.77 -5.41
C THR A 150 -19.91 -0.38 -5.06
N GLN A 151 -20.52 -0.40 -3.87
CA GLN A 151 -21.49 -1.45 -3.49
C GLN A 151 -22.83 -1.32 -4.23
N SER A 152 -23.19 -0.13 -4.66
CA SER A 152 -24.42 0.10 -5.43
C SER A 152 -24.34 -0.38 -6.89
N ARG A 153 -23.17 -0.81 -7.37
CA ARG A 153 -22.92 -1.31 -8.73
C ARG A 153 -22.53 -2.79 -8.76
N SER A 154 -23.06 -3.63 -7.89
CA SER A 154 -22.93 -5.08 -8.05
C SER A 154 -23.64 -5.51 -9.36
N PRO A 155 -23.04 -6.30 -10.26
CA PRO A 155 -23.71 -6.73 -11.47
C PRO A 155 -24.92 -7.57 -11.08
N ARG A 156 -26.06 -7.23 -11.68
CA ARG A 156 -27.29 -8.03 -11.60
C ARG A 156 -26.94 -9.49 -11.86
N SER A 157 -27.37 -10.34 -10.94
CA SER A 157 -27.39 -11.79 -11.10
C SER A 157 -27.76 -12.16 -12.53
N SER A 158 -26.89 -12.95 -13.18
CA SER A 158 -27.20 -13.65 -14.41
C SER A 158 -28.52 -14.40 -14.25
N GLN A 159 -29.56 -13.95 -14.94
CA GLN A 159 -30.76 -14.76 -15.15
C GLN A 159 -30.36 -16.02 -15.92
N PRO A 160 -30.89 -17.18 -15.56
CA PRO A 160 -30.69 -18.37 -16.35
C PRO A 160 -31.38 -18.18 -17.72
N LEU A 161 -30.65 -18.46 -18.78
CA LEU A 161 -31.19 -18.58 -20.10
C LEU A 161 -32.16 -19.80 -20.10
N ASP A 162 -33.45 -19.51 -20.08
CA ASP A 162 -34.47 -20.52 -20.38
C ASP A 162 -34.24 -21.06 -21.79
N GLN A 163 -34.11 -22.38 -21.83
CA GLN A 163 -34.11 -23.18 -23.06
C GLN A 163 -35.50 -23.08 -23.73
N LYS A 164 -35.49 -22.72 -24.99
CA LYS A 164 -36.49 -23.22 -25.98
C LYS A 164 -35.77 -23.52 -27.28
#